data_d2ccec7b56dace8542df8346355ca8e4
#
_entry.id   d2ccec7b56dace8542df8346355ca8e4
#
_cell.length_a   1.000
_cell.length_b   1.000
_cell.length_c   1.000
_cell.angle_alpha   90.00
_cell.angle_beta   90.00
_cell.angle_gamma   90.00
#
_symmetry.space_group_name_H-M   'P 1'
#
loop_
_entity.id
_entity.type
_entity.pdbx_description
1 polymer ?
#
loop_
_entity_poly.entity_id
_entity_poly.type
_entity_poly.pdbx_seq_one_letter_code
_entity_poly.pdbx_strand_id
1 'polypeptide(L)'
;MSNLAQEKKYKKIITALSVVIPLAVAGLFLVNLKELGFNVEPLTFLPPIYASINGLTAILLIAAVVAIKNGNKKLHEQLNTFAIGCSLVFLLLYIAYHMTSDSTKFGGEGAVKYFYYFILITHIILSIVVIPFVLTTYMRAKLDKFPQHKKIAKITFPLWLYVAITGVVVYLMISPYYA
;
A
#
# COMPACT_ATOMS: atom_id res chain seq x y z
N MET A 1 -25.50 6.13 17.75
CA MET A 1 -24.43 5.36 18.45
C MET A 1 -23.48 6.37 19.09
N SER A 2 -23.06 6.18 20.34
CA SER A 2 -22.11 7.09 20.98
C SER A 2 -20.75 7.07 20.27
N ASN A 3 -20.03 8.20 20.23
CA ASN A 3 -18.68 8.30 19.64
C ASN A 3 -17.71 7.23 20.18
N LEU A 4 -17.89 6.82 21.44
CA LEU A 4 -17.10 5.75 22.08
C LEU A 4 -17.37 4.35 21.47
N ALA A 5 -18.63 4.04 21.15
CA ALA A 5 -18.96 2.75 20.53
C ALA A 5 -18.40 2.66 19.09
N GLN A 6 -18.49 3.76 18.34
CA GLN A 6 -17.89 3.84 17.00
C GLN A 6 -16.37 3.70 17.05
N GLU A 7 -15.71 4.39 17.97
CA GLU A 7 -14.25 4.28 18.13
C GLU A 7 -13.80 2.84 18.46
N LYS A 8 -14.52 2.16 19.39
CA LYS A 8 -14.24 0.74 19.69
C LYS A 8 -14.42 -0.16 18.46
N LYS A 9 -15.46 0.07 17.65
CA LYS A 9 -15.69 -0.67 16.40
C LYS A 9 -14.53 -0.45 15.41
N TYR A 10 -14.15 0.81 15.17
CA TYR A 10 -13.04 1.13 14.28
C TYR A 10 -11.72 0.51 14.75
N LYS A 11 -11.40 0.58 16.05
CA LYS A 11 -10.18 -0.04 16.59
C LYS A 11 -10.13 -1.54 16.31
N LYS A 12 -11.24 -2.28 16.51
CA LYS A 12 -11.31 -3.71 16.20
C LYS A 12 -11.06 -3.98 14.72
N ILE A 13 -11.67 -3.19 13.81
CA ILE A 13 -11.48 -3.33 12.37
C ILE A 13 -10.01 -3.03 11.98
N ILE A 14 -9.43 -1.95 12.52
CA ILE A 14 -8.05 -1.59 12.26
C ILE A 14 -7.11 -2.71 12.70
N THR A 15 -7.28 -3.23 13.92
CA THR A 15 -6.47 -4.35 14.43
C THR A 15 -6.61 -5.58 13.53
N ALA A 16 -7.84 -5.95 13.17
CA ALA A 16 -8.09 -7.11 12.30
C ALA A 16 -7.40 -6.93 10.92
N LEU A 17 -7.59 -5.80 10.25
CA LEU A 17 -6.97 -5.52 8.96
C LEU A 17 -5.44 -5.45 9.05
N SER A 18 -4.90 -4.87 10.12
CA SER A 18 -3.45 -4.77 10.35
C SER A 18 -2.76 -6.12 10.59
N VAL A 19 -3.53 -7.16 10.91
CA VAL A 19 -3.02 -8.52 11.06
C VAL A 19 -3.34 -9.36 9.83
N VAL A 20 -4.60 -9.31 9.36
CA VAL A 20 -5.06 -10.17 8.25
C VAL A 20 -4.35 -9.82 6.94
N ILE A 21 -4.18 -8.52 6.62
CA ILE A 21 -3.53 -8.12 5.36
C ILE A 21 -2.07 -8.58 5.28
N PRO A 22 -1.20 -8.33 6.27
CA PRO A 22 0.17 -8.85 6.25
C PRO A 22 0.25 -10.38 6.21
N LEU A 23 -0.63 -11.08 6.93
CA LEU A 23 -0.68 -12.54 6.89
C LEU A 23 -1.12 -13.07 5.52
N ALA A 24 -2.11 -12.43 4.89
CA ALA A 24 -2.52 -12.77 3.54
C ALA A 24 -1.37 -12.58 2.55
N VAL A 25 -0.67 -11.44 2.61
CA VAL A 25 0.49 -11.17 1.75
C VAL A 25 1.63 -12.15 2.02
N ALA A 26 1.94 -12.46 3.28
CA ALA A 26 2.95 -13.47 3.62
C ALA A 26 2.56 -14.86 3.09
N GLY A 27 1.28 -15.21 3.13
CA GLY A 27 0.74 -16.45 2.58
C GLY A 27 0.96 -16.62 1.08
N LEU A 28 1.05 -15.52 0.32
CA LEU A 28 1.30 -15.58 -1.14
C LEU A 28 2.67 -16.17 -1.49
N PHE A 29 3.64 -16.09 -0.57
CA PHE A 29 4.95 -16.74 -0.76
C PHE A 29 4.91 -18.25 -0.54
N LEU A 30 3.80 -18.76 0.03
CA LEU A 30 3.60 -20.18 0.35
C LEU A 30 2.55 -20.83 -0.54
N VAL A 31 1.76 -20.04 -1.27
CA VAL A 31 0.60 -20.52 -2.05
C VAL A 31 0.66 -19.99 -3.47
N ASN A 32 1.00 -20.87 -4.42
CA ASN A 32 0.85 -20.62 -5.86
C ASN A 32 -0.23 -21.56 -6.40
N LEU A 33 -1.21 -21.04 -7.13
CA LEU A 33 -2.32 -21.84 -7.66
C LEU A 33 -1.87 -22.93 -8.61
N LYS A 34 -0.78 -22.73 -9.36
CA LYS A 34 -0.20 -23.76 -10.25
C LYS A 34 0.35 -24.93 -9.44
N GLU A 35 1.04 -24.66 -8.31
CA GLU A 35 1.58 -25.71 -7.43
C GLU A 35 0.47 -26.52 -6.75
N LEU A 36 -0.72 -25.90 -6.57
CA LEU A 36 -1.92 -26.55 -6.07
C LEU A 36 -2.68 -27.36 -7.15
N GLY A 37 -2.17 -27.42 -8.38
CA GLY A 37 -2.75 -28.19 -9.49
C GLY A 37 -3.83 -27.47 -10.29
N PHE A 38 -4.05 -26.17 -10.06
CA PHE A 38 -4.97 -25.37 -10.87
C PHE A 38 -4.29 -24.93 -12.17
N ASN A 39 -4.96 -25.15 -13.30
CA ASN A 39 -4.49 -24.66 -14.60
C ASN A 39 -4.89 -23.19 -14.78
N VAL A 40 -4.04 -22.26 -14.28
CA VAL A 40 -4.26 -20.82 -14.38
C VAL A 40 -3.18 -20.18 -15.24
N GLU A 41 -3.60 -19.24 -16.12
CA GLU A 41 -2.65 -18.44 -16.90
C GLU A 41 -2.03 -17.36 -16.02
N PRO A 42 -0.70 -17.12 -16.14
CA PRO A 42 -0.03 -16.05 -15.41
C PRO A 42 -0.56 -14.67 -15.83
N LEU A 43 -0.92 -13.83 -14.86
CA LEU A 43 -1.41 -12.47 -15.09
C LEU A 43 -0.23 -11.49 -15.25
N THR A 44 0.66 -11.75 -16.21
CA THR A 44 1.93 -11.01 -16.43
C THR A 44 1.74 -9.54 -16.83
N PHE A 45 0.54 -9.14 -17.21
CA PHE A 45 0.20 -7.76 -17.54
C PHE A 45 -0.11 -6.89 -16.31
N LEU A 46 -0.25 -7.46 -15.11
CA LEU A 46 -0.64 -6.73 -13.89
C LEU A 46 0.48 -5.87 -13.27
N PRO A 47 1.78 -6.26 -13.29
CA PRO A 47 2.83 -5.47 -12.68
C PRO A 47 2.88 -3.99 -13.10
N PRO A 48 2.86 -3.62 -14.39
CA PRO A 48 2.83 -2.22 -14.78
C PRO A 48 1.56 -1.49 -14.32
N ILE A 49 0.43 -2.19 -14.25
CA ILE A 49 -0.85 -1.60 -13.82
C ILE A 49 -0.78 -1.23 -12.34
N TYR A 50 -0.44 -2.18 -11.47
CA TYR A 50 -0.39 -1.87 -10.04
C TYR A 50 0.76 -0.92 -9.67
N ALA A 51 1.88 -0.91 -10.41
CA ALA A 51 2.93 0.10 -10.24
C ALA A 51 2.43 1.50 -10.61
N SER A 52 1.65 1.63 -11.70
CA SER A 52 1.01 2.90 -12.09
C SER A 52 0.02 3.39 -11.02
N ILE A 53 -0.73 2.48 -10.39
CA ILE A 53 -1.63 2.81 -9.27
C ILE A 53 -0.84 3.34 -8.07
N ASN A 54 0.34 2.80 -7.76
CA ASN A 54 1.23 3.35 -6.74
C ASN A 54 1.71 4.75 -7.09
N GLY A 55 2.10 4.98 -8.36
CA GLY A 55 2.45 6.31 -8.85
C GLY A 55 1.31 7.31 -8.70
N LEU A 56 0.09 6.92 -9.08
CA LEU A 56 -1.11 7.72 -8.87
C LEU A 56 -1.35 8.00 -7.38
N THR A 57 -1.19 6.99 -6.52
CA THR A 57 -1.31 7.16 -5.07
C THR A 57 -0.34 8.22 -4.54
N ALA A 58 0.92 8.21 -4.98
CA ALA A 58 1.90 9.22 -4.59
C ALA A 58 1.47 10.64 -5.01
N ILE A 59 0.97 10.81 -6.23
CA ILE A 59 0.45 12.09 -6.74
C ILE A 59 -0.74 12.56 -5.90
N LEU A 60 -1.70 11.68 -5.61
CA LEU A 60 -2.88 11.98 -4.80
C LEU A 60 -2.50 12.44 -3.39
N LEU A 61 -1.52 11.79 -2.76
CA LEU A 61 -1.03 12.14 -1.43
C LEU A 61 -0.40 13.53 -1.40
N ILE A 62 0.42 13.86 -2.39
CA ILE A 62 1.03 15.20 -2.52
C ILE A 62 -0.06 16.24 -2.72
N ALA A 63 -0.99 16.00 -3.66
CA ALA A 63 -2.11 16.88 -3.93
C ALA A 63 -3.01 17.09 -2.69
N ALA A 64 -3.24 16.03 -1.89
CA ALA A 64 -4.00 16.11 -0.65
C ALA A 64 -3.34 17.04 0.38
N VAL A 65 -2.01 16.99 0.49
CA VAL A 65 -1.27 17.89 1.40
C VAL A 65 -1.33 19.32 0.89
N VAL A 66 -1.20 19.56 -0.41
CA VAL A 66 -1.36 20.90 -1.01
C VAL A 66 -2.78 21.43 -0.75
N ALA A 67 -3.81 20.61 -0.96
CA ALA A 67 -5.19 20.99 -0.73
C ALA A 67 -5.45 21.46 0.72
N ILE A 68 -4.95 20.72 1.72
CA ILE A 68 -5.16 21.09 3.12
C ILE A 68 -4.34 22.33 3.52
N LYS A 69 -3.14 22.52 2.96
CA LYS A 69 -2.36 23.75 3.17
C LYS A 69 -3.07 24.99 2.63
N ASN A 70 -3.82 24.84 1.54
CA ASN A 70 -4.64 25.89 0.93
C ASN A 70 -6.04 26.00 1.57
N GLY A 71 -6.31 25.32 2.72
CA GLY A 71 -7.57 25.39 3.44
C GLY A 71 -8.71 24.55 2.85
N ASN A 72 -8.49 23.85 1.74
CA ASN A 72 -9.53 23.04 1.09
C ASN A 72 -9.63 21.64 1.74
N LYS A 73 -10.36 21.60 2.87
CA LYS A 73 -10.55 20.35 3.64
C LYS A 73 -11.32 19.29 2.85
N LYS A 74 -12.32 19.69 2.05
CA LYS A 74 -13.15 18.77 1.26
C LYS A 74 -12.30 18.05 0.22
N LEU A 75 -11.49 18.78 -0.53
CA LEU A 75 -10.59 18.20 -1.53
C LEU A 75 -9.54 17.29 -0.88
N HIS A 76 -8.95 17.71 0.26
CA HIS A 76 -8.04 16.87 1.04
C HIS A 76 -8.66 15.54 1.43
N GLU A 77 -9.90 15.54 1.92
CA GLU A 77 -10.63 14.31 2.29
C GLU A 77 -10.87 13.42 1.07
N GLN A 78 -11.35 13.99 -0.04
CA GLN A 78 -11.62 13.24 -1.27
C GLN A 78 -10.36 12.58 -1.83
N LEU A 79 -9.25 13.33 -1.93
CA LEU A 79 -7.98 12.81 -2.45
C LEU A 79 -7.42 11.68 -1.57
N ASN A 80 -7.46 11.81 -0.24
CA ASN A 80 -7.02 10.73 0.65
C ASN A 80 -7.94 9.50 0.57
N THR A 81 -9.26 9.69 0.45
CA THR A 81 -10.20 8.59 0.29
C THR A 81 -9.93 7.83 -1.02
N PHE A 82 -9.66 8.58 -2.09
CA PHE A 82 -9.29 7.97 -3.37
C PHE A 82 -7.94 7.25 -3.30
N ALA A 83 -6.94 7.82 -2.62
CA ALA A 83 -5.65 7.16 -2.38
C ALA A 83 -5.80 5.84 -1.60
N ILE A 84 -6.69 5.77 -0.60
CA ILE A 84 -7.03 4.52 0.10
C ILE A 84 -7.64 3.50 -0.88
N GLY A 85 -8.56 3.95 -1.73
CA GLY A 85 -9.15 3.12 -2.79
C GLY A 85 -8.09 2.56 -3.75
N CYS A 86 -7.17 3.40 -4.21
CA CYS A 86 -6.02 2.98 -5.04
C CYS A 86 -5.16 1.93 -4.33
N SER A 87 -4.87 2.12 -3.04
CA SER A 87 -4.07 1.14 -2.27
C SER A 87 -4.79 -0.20 -2.10
N LEU A 88 -6.13 -0.20 -1.98
CA LEU A 88 -6.91 -1.43 -1.95
C LEU A 88 -6.88 -2.15 -3.31
N VAL A 89 -7.08 -1.42 -4.41
CA VAL A 89 -7.00 -1.98 -5.77
C VAL A 89 -5.60 -2.53 -6.04
N PHE A 90 -4.55 -1.78 -5.68
CA PHE A 90 -3.18 -2.26 -5.73
C PHE A 90 -3.03 -3.61 -5.03
N LEU A 91 -3.50 -3.72 -3.78
CA LEU A 91 -3.38 -4.95 -3.00
C LEU A 91 -4.07 -6.14 -3.67
N LEU A 92 -5.27 -5.94 -4.22
CA LEU A 92 -6.02 -7.00 -4.91
C LEU A 92 -5.30 -7.48 -6.18
N LEU A 93 -4.78 -6.55 -6.99
CA LEU A 93 -4.03 -6.89 -8.20
C LEU A 93 -2.69 -7.56 -7.87
N TYR A 94 -2.02 -7.10 -6.81
CA TYR A 94 -0.79 -7.70 -6.30
C TYR A 94 -1.02 -9.16 -5.87
N ILE A 95 -2.10 -9.42 -5.10
CA ILE A 95 -2.49 -10.77 -4.70
C ILE A 95 -2.77 -11.63 -5.94
N ALA A 96 -3.59 -11.15 -6.88
CA ALA A 96 -3.93 -11.88 -8.09
C ALA A 96 -2.68 -12.27 -8.90
N TYR A 97 -1.73 -11.35 -9.07
CA TYR A 97 -0.47 -11.62 -9.75
C TYR A 97 0.34 -12.71 -9.05
N HIS A 98 0.58 -12.59 -7.74
CA HIS A 98 1.45 -13.53 -7.01
C HIS A 98 0.82 -14.92 -6.81
N MET A 99 -0.49 -15.02 -6.87
CA MET A 99 -1.18 -16.32 -6.86
C MET A 99 -1.10 -17.06 -8.20
N THR A 100 -0.89 -16.36 -9.31
CA THR A 100 -0.95 -16.94 -10.67
C THR A 100 0.39 -16.98 -11.38
N SER A 101 1.37 -16.20 -10.92
CA SER A 101 2.66 -16.01 -11.60
C SER A 101 3.81 -16.39 -10.67
N ASP A 102 4.88 -16.89 -11.27
CA ASP A 102 6.11 -17.21 -10.55
C ASP A 102 6.87 -15.95 -10.13
N SER A 103 7.65 -16.05 -9.06
CA SER A 103 8.46 -14.94 -8.57
C SER A 103 9.61 -14.62 -9.52
N THR A 104 9.68 -13.39 -10.02
CA THR A 104 10.80 -12.92 -10.83
C THR A 104 12.01 -12.62 -9.95
N LYS A 105 13.18 -13.16 -10.32
CA LYS A 105 14.44 -12.87 -9.64
C LYS A 105 15.10 -11.65 -10.25
N PHE A 106 15.61 -10.75 -9.40
CA PHE A 106 16.39 -9.61 -9.87
C PHE A 106 17.74 -10.06 -10.44
N GLY A 107 17.97 -9.78 -11.71
CA GLY A 107 19.17 -10.21 -12.43
C GLY A 107 20.31 -9.20 -12.45
N GLY A 108 20.16 -8.04 -11.79
CA GLY A 108 21.25 -7.06 -11.69
C GLY A 108 22.36 -7.49 -10.75
N GLU A 109 23.57 -6.95 -10.96
CA GLU A 109 24.78 -7.29 -10.20
C GLU A 109 25.39 -6.06 -9.52
N GLY A 110 26.39 -6.29 -8.66
CA GLY A 110 27.16 -5.25 -8.00
C GLY A 110 26.31 -4.35 -7.09
N ALA A 111 26.61 -3.05 -7.06
CA ALA A 111 25.96 -2.06 -6.19
C ALA A 111 24.45 -1.93 -6.44
N VAL A 112 24.01 -2.09 -7.71
CA VAL A 112 22.59 -2.01 -8.09
C VAL A 112 21.77 -3.11 -7.43
N LYS A 113 22.34 -4.33 -7.29
CA LYS A 113 21.68 -5.43 -6.59
C LYS A 113 21.45 -5.12 -5.11
N TYR A 114 22.44 -4.58 -4.42
CA TYR A 114 22.31 -4.22 -3.02
C TYR A 114 21.29 -3.07 -2.82
N PHE A 115 21.30 -2.07 -3.71
CA PHE A 115 20.35 -0.99 -3.69
C PHE A 115 18.91 -1.50 -3.92
N TYR A 116 18.69 -2.36 -4.90
CA TYR A 116 17.39 -2.99 -5.16
C TYR A 116 16.85 -3.69 -3.91
N TYR A 117 17.64 -4.59 -3.32
CA TYR A 117 17.18 -5.34 -2.14
C TYR A 117 16.98 -4.44 -0.92
N PHE A 118 17.77 -3.38 -0.75
CA PHE A 118 17.55 -2.40 0.30
C PHE A 118 16.19 -1.70 0.15
N ILE A 119 15.88 -1.21 -1.06
CA ILE A 119 14.59 -0.58 -1.34
C ILE A 119 13.45 -1.59 -1.21
N LEU A 120 13.60 -2.79 -1.72
CA LEU A 120 12.58 -3.85 -1.63
C LEU A 120 12.26 -4.20 -0.19
N ILE A 121 13.27 -4.45 0.65
CA ILE A 121 13.07 -4.84 2.05
C ILE A 121 12.42 -3.70 2.83
N THR A 122 12.92 -2.47 2.68
CA THR A 122 12.33 -1.31 3.37
C THR A 122 10.90 -1.06 2.90
N HIS A 123 10.62 -1.20 1.60
CA HIS A 123 9.28 -1.10 1.04
C HIS A 123 8.34 -2.15 1.67
N ILE A 124 8.73 -3.41 1.73
CA ILE A 124 7.90 -4.49 2.30
C ILE A 124 7.62 -4.22 3.79
N ILE A 125 8.64 -3.93 4.59
CA ILE A 125 8.48 -3.67 6.02
C ILE A 125 7.55 -2.47 6.25
N LEU A 126 7.79 -1.37 5.54
CA LEU A 126 7.00 -0.15 5.72
C LEU A 126 5.61 -0.24 5.13
N SER A 127 5.38 -1.08 4.12
CA SER A 127 4.02 -1.35 3.60
C SER A 127 3.14 -2.06 4.64
N ILE A 128 3.73 -2.91 5.48
CA ILE A 128 3.03 -3.52 6.62
C ILE A 128 2.74 -2.46 7.70
N VAL A 129 3.76 -1.69 8.06
CA VAL A 129 3.66 -0.67 9.12
C VAL A 129 2.67 0.42 8.76
N VAL A 130 2.58 0.84 7.50
CA VAL A 130 1.72 1.95 7.07
C VAL A 130 0.22 1.66 7.23
N ILE A 131 -0.21 0.39 7.17
CA ILE A 131 -1.62 0.01 7.24
C ILE A 131 -2.32 0.57 8.49
N PRO A 132 -1.89 0.23 9.72
CA PRO A 132 -2.51 0.77 10.93
C PRO A 132 -2.42 2.30 11.02
N PHE A 133 -1.35 2.91 10.50
CA PHE A 133 -1.20 4.37 10.49
C PHE A 133 -2.23 5.04 9.60
N VAL A 134 -2.42 4.59 8.36
CA VAL A 134 -3.41 5.13 7.42
C VAL A 134 -4.81 4.97 7.98
N LEU A 135 -5.18 3.76 8.41
CA LEU A 135 -6.52 3.47 8.95
C LEU A 135 -6.82 4.29 10.21
N THR A 136 -5.84 4.41 11.13
CA THR A 136 -6.01 5.24 12.35
C THR A 136 -6.12 6.71 12.00
N THR A 137 -5.33 7.21 11.06
CA THR A 137 -5.38 8.61 10.61
C THR A 137 -6.74 8.92 10.00
N TYR A 138 -7.25 8.04 9.14
CA TYR A 138 -8.57 8.17 8.53
C TYR A 138 -9.69 8.13 9.57
N MET A 139 -9.66 7.13 10.48
CA MET A 139 -10.63 7.03 11.58
C MET A 139 -10.70 8.31 12.42
N ARG A 140 -9.54 8.86 12.80
CA ARG A 140 -9.50 10.10 13.62
C ARG A 140 -10.10 11.29 12.90
N ALA A 141 -9.94 11.38 11.58
CA ALA A 141 -10.62 12.41 10.78
C ALA A 141 -12.14 12.22 10.77
N LYS A 142 -12.60 10.98 10.55
CA LYS A 142 -14.03 10.63 10.51
C LYS A 142 -14.75 10.80 11.86
N LEU A 143 -14.03 10.78 12.97
CA LEU A 143 -14.54 11.01 14.31
C LEU A 143 -14.33 12.47 14.80
N ASP A 144 -14.00 13.40 13.90
CA ASP A 144 -13.71 14.82 14.16
C ASP A 144 -12.59 15.06 15.19
N LYS A 145 -11.70 14.05 15.40
CA LYS A 145 -10.56 14.13 16.31
C LYS A 145 -9.38 14.82 15.63
N PHE A 146 -9.59 16.04 15.11
CA PHE A 146 -8.60 16.74 14.28
C PHE A 146 -7.24 16.98 14.94
N PRO A 147 -7.13 17.33 16.26
CA PRO A 147 -5.81 17.46 16.89
C PRO A 147 -5.00 16.15 16.85
N GLN A 148 -5.67 15.02 17.11
CA GLN A 148 -5.05 13.70 17.09
C GLN A 148 -4.76 13.22 15.66
N HIS A 149 -5.65 13.55 14.69
CA HIS A 149 -5.44 13.33 13.27
C HIS A 149 -4.18 14.04 12.78
N LYS A 150 -4.04 15.35 13.06
CA LYS A 150 -2.85 16.13 12.66
C LYS A 150 -1.56 15.57 13.23
N LYS A 151 -1.56 15.08 14.48
CA LYS A 151 -0.38 14.50 15.12
C LYS A 151 0.08 13.23 14.40
N ILE A 152 -0.84 12.30 14.09
CA ILE A 152 -0.48 11.04 13.42
C ILE A 152 -0.21 11.24 11.93
N ALA A 153 -0.92 12.15 11.25
CA ALA A 153 -0.75 12.43 9.83
C ALA A 153 0.68 12.89 9.46
N LYS A 154 1.38 13.56 10.40
CA LYS A 154 2.79 13.95 10.22
C LYS A 154 3.73 12.75 10.06
N ILE A 155 3.35 11.58 10.59
CA ILE A 155 4.09 10.32 10.45
C ILE A 155 3.52 9.52 9.28
N THR A 156 2.20 9.44 9.19
CA THR A 156 1.51 8.64 8.16
C THR A 156 1.85 9.11 6.75
N PHE A 157 1.85 10.44 6.51
CA PHE A 157 2.07 10.98 5.17
C PHE A 157 3.44 10.60 4.59
N PRO A 158 4.60 10.91 5.23
CA PRO A 158 5.89 10.54 4.69
C PRO A 158 6.07 9.03 4.57
N LEU A 159 5.52 8.25 5.50
CA LEU A 159 5.57 6.80 5.45
C LEU A 159 4.80 6.24 4.25
N TRP A 160 3.57 6.70 4.04
CA TRP A 160 2.74 6.24 2.93
C TRP A 160 3.29 6.70 1.58
N LEU A 161 3.76 7.94 1.50
CA LEU A 161 4.40 8.47 0.29
C LEU A 161 5.66 7.66 -0.06
N TYR A 162 6.48 7.32 0.92
CA TYR A 162 7.65 6.46 0.72
C TYR A 162 7.26 5.10 0.14
N VAL A 163 6.25 4.44 0.72
CA VAL A 163 5.75 3.14 0.23
C VAL A 163 5.24 3.26 -1.21
N ALA A 164 4.45 4.29 -1.51
CA ALA A 164 3.91 4.51 -2.85
C ALA A 164 5.03 4.74 -3.90
N ILE A 165 6.03 5.58 -3.59
CA ILE A 165 7.15 5.86 -4.50
C ILE A 165 8.04 4.62 -4.66
N THR A 166 8.42 3.97 -3.56
CA THR A 166 9.32 2.81 -3.62
C THR A 166 8.69 1.60 -4.30
N GLY A 167 7.36 1.45 -4.26
CA GLY A 167 6.65 0.45 -5.06
C GLY A 167 6.84 0.65 -6.56
N VAL A 168 6.83 1.90 -7.04
CA VAL A 168 7.17 2.22 -8.44
C VAL A 168 8.64 1.95 -8.73
N VAL A 169 9.54 2.36 -7.84
CA VAL A 169 11.00 2.15 -8.01
C VAL A 169 11.33 0.65 -8.09
N VAL A 170 10.77 -0.17 -7.19
CA VAL A 170 10.94 -1.63 -7.21
C VAL A 170 10.48 -2.21 -8.54
N TYR A 171 9.29 -1.80 -9.03
CA TYR A 171 8.79 -2.23 -10.33
C TYR A 171 9.74 -1.84 -11.47
N LEU A 172 10.17 -0.59 -11.55
CA LEU A 172 11.06 -0.11 -12.61
C LEU A 172 12.40 -0.85 -12.62
N MET A 173 12.91 -1.22 -11.45
CA MET A 173 14.16 -1.98 -11.33
C MET A 173 14.01 -3.45 -11.70
N ILE A 174 12.88 -4.08 -11.38
CA ILE A 174 12.65 -5.51 -11.67
C ILE A 174 12.10 -5.75 -13.08
N SER A 175 11.42 -4.76 -13.67
CA SER A 175 10.70 -4.92 -14.94
C SER A 175 11.54 -5.42 -16.12
N PRO A 176 12.84 -5.12 -16.25
CA PRO A 176 13.68 -5.69 -17.32
C PRO A 176 13.89 -7.20 -17.21
N TYR A 177 13.57 -7.81 -16.07
CA TYR A 177 13.77 -9.23 -15.77
C TYR A 177 12.47 -10.04 -15.77
N TYR A 178 11.33 -9.42 -16.09
CA TYR A 178 10.09 -10.17 -16.34
C TYR A 178 10.24 -11.01 -17.62
N ALA A 179 9.86 -12.28 -17.52
CA ALA A 179 9.83 -13.21 -18.66
C ALA A 179 8.51 -13.10 -19.43
#